data_c68c8184eefb69ed4153f5b1f081640e
#
_entry.id   c68c8184eefb69ed4153f5b1f081640e
#
_cell.length_a   1.000
_cell.length_b   1.000
_cell.length_c   1.000
_cell.angle_alpha   90.00
_cell.angle_beta   90.00
_cell.angle_gamma   90.00
#
_symmetry.space_group_name_H-M   'P 1'
#
loop_
_entity.id
_entity.type
_entity.pdbx_description
1 polymer ?
#
loop_
_entity_poly.entity_id
_entity_poly.type
_entity_poly.pdbx_seq_one_letter_code
_entity_poly.pdbx_strand_id
1 'polypeptide(L)' 'MAYPREEIINSLIAHAEGQIAKHKANVEIFLNNAVGVGEHNDVLETIEKEINSIGKYQEQIDVLKKYF' A
#
# COMPACT_ATOMS: atom_id res chain seq x y z
N MET A 1 25.54 -8.61 15.91
CA MET A 1 26.01 -7.95 14.69
C MET A 1 24.94 -6.97 14.21
N ALA A 2 25.33 -5.74 14.00
CA ALA A 2 24.38 -4.70 13.57
C ALA A 2 24.25 -4.71 12.04
N TYR A 3 23.03 -4.50 11.55
CA TYR A 3 22.82 -4.29 10.12
C TYR A 3 23.40 -2.94 9.72
N PRO A 4 24.00 -2.84 8.53
CA PRO A 4 24.35 -1.54 7.98
C PRO A 4 23.13 -0.64 7.86
N ARG A 5 23.30 0.63 8.13
CA ARG A 5 22.21 1.60 8.11
C ARG A 5 21.41 1.58 6.79
N GLU A 6 22.11 1.53 5.67
CA GLU A 6 21.46 1.52 4.36
C GLU A 6 20.62 0.28 4.12
N GLU A 7 21.09 -0.86 4.62
CA GLU A 7 20.36 -2.11 4.48
C GLU A 7 19.03 -2.06 5.23
N ILE A 8 19.02 -1.46 6.41
CA ILE A 8 17.81 -1.29 7.19
C ILE A 8 16.82 -0.40 6.43
N ILE A 9 17.29 0.74 5.95
CA ILE A 9 16.44 1.69 5.20
C ILE A 9 15.89 1.03 3.95
N ASN A 10 16.75 0.36 3.18
CA ASN A 10 16.33 -0.31 1.95
C ASN A 10 15.31 -1.41 2.21
N SER A 11 15.46 -2.15 3.31
CA SER A 11 14.53 -3.20 3.68
C SER A 11 13.16 -2.63 4.04
N LEU A 12 13.13 -1.52 4.74
CA LEU A 12 11.87 -0.83 5.08
C LEU A 12 11.17 -0.32 3.83
N ILE A 13 11.92 0.27 2.91
CA ILE A 13 11.37 0.76 1.64
C ILE A 13 10.85 -0.42 0.81
N ALA A 14 11.62 -1.50 0.70
CA ALA A 14 11.19 -2.69 -0.06
C ALA A 14 9.90 -3.28 0.52
N HIS A 15 9.79 -3.34 1.84
CA HIS A 15 8.57 -3.80 2.48
C HIS A 15 7.38 -2.90 2.13
N ALA A 16 7.55 -1.59 2.23
CA ALA A 16 6.50 -0.64 1.92
C ALA A 16 6.09 -0.72 0.45
N GLU A 17 7.05 -0.85 -0.46
CA GLU A 17 6.78 -1.01 -1.89
C GLU A 17 5.98 -2.28 -2.17
N GLY A 18 6.32 -3.38 -1.49
CA GLY A 18 5.58 -4.63 -1.61
C GLY A 18 4.14 -4.50 -1.13
N GLN A 19 3.92 -3.79 -0.03
CA GLN A 19 2.58 -3.54 0.48
C GLN A 19 1.77 -2.65 -0.47
N ILE A 20 2.40 -1.63 -1.05
CA ILE A 20 1.76 -0.78 -2.05
C ILE A 20 1.33 -1.64 -3.25
N ALA A 21 2.22 -2.48 -3.75
CA ALA A 21 1.90 -3.36 -4.88
C ALA A 21 0.71 -4.28 -4.57
N LYS A 22 0.67 -4.85 -3.37
CA LYS A 22 -0.44 -5.71 -2.94
C LYS A 22 -1.77 -4.95 -2.92
N HIS A 23 -1.79 -3.80 -2.31
CA HIS A 23 -3.03 -3.02 -2.19
C HIS A 23 -3.47 -2.42 -3.52
N LYS A 24 -2.53 -2.05 -4.39
CA LYS A 24 -2.85 -1.64 -5.76
C LYS A 24 -3.54 -2.78 -6.52
N ALA A 25 -3.01 -4.00 -6.40
CA ALA A 25 -3.62 -5.15 -7.05
C ALA A 25 -5.04 -5.39 -6.54
N ASN A 26 -5.25 -5.25 -5.23
CA ASN A 26 -6.59 -5.37 -4.65
C ASN A 26 -7.55 -4.33 -5.22
N VAL A 27 -7.12 -3.09 -5.33
CA VAL A 27 -7.96 -2.02 -5.92
C VAL A 27 -8.33 -2.36 -7.36
N GLU A 28 -7.36 -2.84 -8.15
CA GLU A 28 -7.62 -3.21 -9.55
C GLU A 28 -8.63 -4.35 -9.66
N ILE A 29 -8.57 -5.33 -8.76
CA ILE A 29 -9.53 -6.42 -8.73
C ILE A 29 -10.94 -5.86 -8.54
N PHE A 30 -11.13 -4.96 -7.58
CA PHE A 30 -12.45 -4.36 -7.34
C PHE A 30 -12.91 -3.47 -8.48
N LEU A 31 -12.01 -2.68 -9.07
CA LEU A 31 -12.35 -1.78 -10.17
C LEU A 31 -12.76 -2.54 -11.43
N ASN A 32 -12.16 -3.71 -11.66
CA ASN A 32 -12.43 -4.50 -12.86
C ASN A 32 -13.56 -5.52 -12.68
N ASN A 33 -14.00 -5.78 -11.46
CA ASN A 33 -15.09 -6.68 -11.14
C ASN A 33 -16.27 -5.93 -10.56
N ALA A 34 -16.82 -5.02 -11.35
CA ALA A 34 -17.94 -4.20 -10.92
C ALA A 34 -19.27 -4.96 -10.82
N VAL A 35 -19.30 -6.23 -11.24
CA VAL A 35 -20.49 -7.06 -11.16
C VAL A 35 -20.83 -7.30 -9.69
N GLY A 36 -21.94 -6.84 -9.22
CA GLY A 36 -22.34 -6.96 -7.84
C GLY A 36 -22.04 -5.73 -6.99
N VAL A 37 -21.35 -4.73 -7.54
CA VAL A 37 -21.09 -3.48 -6.83
C VAL A 37 -22.39 -2.80 -6.44
N GLY A 38 -23.43 -2.94 -7.28
CA GLY A 38 -24.73 -2.31 -7.02
C GLY A 38 -25.48 -2.91 -5.84
N GLU A 39 -25.07 -4.06 -5.34
CA GLU A 39 -25.77 -4.71 -4.25
C GLU A 39 -25.28 -4.31 -2.87
N HIS A 40 -24.02 -3.83 -2.78
CA HIS A 40 -23.41 -3.54 -1.49
C HIS A 40 -22.58 -2.28 -1.53
N ASN A 41 -22.83 -1.40 -0.58
CA ASN A 41 -21.99 -0.21 -0.39
C ASN A 41 -20.60 -0.59 0.12
N ASP A 42 -20.42 -1.82 0.56
CA ASP A 42 -19.17 -2.30 1.14
C ASP A 42 -18.00 -2.27 0.16
N VAL A 43 -18.26 -2.34 -1.14
CA VAL A 43 -17.21 -2.30 -2.15
C VAL A 43 -16.48 -0.96 -2.13
N LEU A 44 -17.22 0.12 -2.05
CA LEU A 44 -16.61 1.45 -1.98
C LEU A 44 -15.79 1.63 -0.73
N GLU A 45 -16.31 1.17 0.40
CA GLU A 45 -15.59 1.23 1.66
C GLU A 45 -14.34 0.35 1.64
N THR A 46 -14.43 -0.82 1.03
CA THR A 46 -13.29 -1.72 0.90
C THR A 46 -12.19 -1.09 0.05
N ILE A 47 -12.56 -0.48 -1.08
CA ILE A 47 -11.60 0.22 -1.93
C ILE A 47 -10.95 1.38 -1.17
N GLU A 48 -11.74 2.12 -0.41
CA GLU A 48 -11.22 3.23 0.39
C GLU A 48 -10.18 2.76 1.40
N LYS A 49 -10.41 1.63 2.05
CA LYS A 49 -9.44 1.05 2.98
C LYS A 49 -8.15 0.65 2.29
N GLU A 50 -8.24 0.11 1.08
CA GLU A 50 -7.06 -0.24 0.30
C GLU A 50 -6.27 1.01 -0.08
N ILE A 51 -6.96 2.07 -0.49
CA ILE A 51 -6.32 3.34 -0.83
C ILE A 51 -5.62 3.94 0.39
N ASN A 52 -6.23 3.85 1.56
CA ASN A 52 -5.63 4.33 2.80
C ASN A 52 -4.35 3.56 3.13
N SER A 53 -4.32 2.26 2.88
CA SER A 53 -3.12 1.46 3.07
C SER A 53 -2.00 1.87 2.13
N ILE A 54 -2.33 2.13 0.85
CA ILE A 54 -1.36 2.64 -0.12
C ILE A 54 -0.77 3.96 0.38
N GLY A 55 -1.63 4.88 0.81
CA GLY A 55 -1.20 6.18 1.32
C GLY A 55 -0.27 6.06 2.52
N LYS A 56 -0.59 5.17 3.45
CA LYS A 56 0.22 4.91 4.63
C LYS A 56 1.64 4.48 4.26
N TYR A 57 1.76 3.53 3.37
CA TYR A 57 3.08 3.01 2.98
C TYR A 57 3.84 3.98 2.08
N GLN A 58 3.13 4.71 1.23
CA GLN A 58 3.76 5.76 0.42
C GLN A 58 4.34 6.85 1.33
N GLU A 59 3.62 7.23 2.38
CA GLU A 59 4.11 8.20 3.35
C GLU A 59 5.36 7.69 4.06
N GLN A 60 5.42 6.41 4.40
CA GLN A 60 6.60 5.83 5.03
C GLN A 60 7.82 5.94 4.12
N ILE A 61 7.67 5.64 2.84
CA ILE A 61 8.74 5.77 1.86
C ILE A 61 9.20 7.22 1.77
N ASP A 62 8.25 8.14 1.67
CA ASP A 62 8.55 9.56 1.55
C ASP A 62 9.31 10.09 2.77
N VAL A 63 8.88 9.67 3.96
CA VAL A 63 9.53 10.04 5.22
C VAL A 63 10.96 9.49 5.28
N LEU A 64 11.13 8.22 4.90
CA LEU A 64 12.45 7.61 4.90
C LEU A 64 13.41 8.33 3.95
N LYS A 65 12.93 8.68 2.76
CA LYS A 65 13.75 9.38 1.76
C LYS A 65 14.03 10.82 2.14
N LYS A 66 13.11 11.46 2.84
CA LYS A 66 13.24 12.87 3.20
C LYS A 66 14.16 13.09 4.40
N TYR A 67 14.07 12.23 5.40
CA TYR A 67 14.70 12.47 6.70
C TYR A 67 15.87 11.55 6.99
N PHE A 68 16.00 10.48 6.29
CA PHE A 68 17.00 9.46 6.59
C PHE A 68 17.81 9.05 5.38
#